data_de3f754691ce9b9e2ab3699ac3e43653
#
_entry.id   de3f754691ce9b9e2ab3699ac3e43653
#
_cell.length_a   1.000
_cell.length_b   1.000
_cell.length_c   1.000
_cell.angle_alpha   90.00
_cell.angle_beta   90.00
_cell.angle_gamma   90.00
#
_symmetry.space_group_name_H-M   'P 1'
#
loop_
_entity.id
_entity.type
_entity.pdbx_description
1 polymer ?
#
loop_
_entity_poly.entity_id
_entity_poly.type
_entity_poly.pdbx_seq_one_letter_code
_entity_poly.pdbx_strand_id
1 'polypeptide(L)'
;MKHLKVALSDSVQSKIKSIAGRTCVGVFETDFTDVGAVVIDDGELDLVNNNQISSFGIPVIVLRLDASKDISLYGNRITSIIELLSMSIDDCISEIEKVVANYEASILPPFFRALSDYVGDENSQFDCPGHQGGQFFYKHPTGRAFYNFFGENIFRADLCNADVKLGDLLIHEGYAYDAQAHAAKVYNADKTYFVLNGTSSANKVVLNALLTPGDIILYDRNNHKSICHGGLVMSGATPIYLETARNPFGSIGGILDHCFDESYIRQLVAEKSHEKANAKRPIRLAVIQLGTYDGTIYNARQVVDKIGHLCDYIFFDSAWVGYEQFIPMMKDCSPLLLELGPNDPGILVTQSVHKQQAGFSQTSQIHKKDSHIKGQERYVDHKRFNNSFMMHASTSPFYPLFASLDVNAKIHEGQLGQTLWRECVEVAIDARKAVLKQCKYLRPLVPPIVHGKPWEEGNTHEMACDVKYFAFEPEAKWHSFNGYGEGQYFIDPCKFQLITPGINVETGEYEEFGIPANILANYLRENRIIPEKCDLNTILFLMTPAESKHKMDALVAELVRFEELIDRDVPMEE
;
A
#
# COMPACT_ATOMS: atom_id res chain seq x y z
N MET A 1 -15.48 7.55 -20.88
CA MET A 1 -15.53 7.73 -19.40
C MET A 1 -16.62 8.73 -19.02
N LYS A 2 -17.13 8.67 -17.79
CA LYS A 2 -18.03 9.71 -17.27
C LYS A 2 -17.19 10.96 -16.99
N HIS A 3 -17.60 12.11 -17.54
CA HIS A 3 -16.87 13.37 -17.32
C HIS A 3 -16.91 13.81 -15.86
N LEU A 4 -15.82 14.42 -15.40
CA LEU A 4 -15.77 15.04 -14.08
C LEU A 4 -16.74 16.22 -14.02
N LYS A 5 -17.22 16.51 -12.82
CA LYS A 5 -18.10 17.64 -12.52
C LYS A 5 -17.31 18.94 -12.55
N VAL A 6 -18.01 20.05 -12.70
CA VAL A 6 -17.44 21.38 -12.48
C VAL A 6 -18.12 22.00 -11.24
N ALA A 7 -17.30 22.34 -10.24
CA ALA A 7 -17.77 22.99 -9.03
C ALA A 7 -17.82 24.50 -9.26
N LEU A 8 -18.99 25.08 -9.08
CA LEU A 8 -19.24 26.51 -9.27
C LEU A 8 -19.55 27.17 -7.92
N SER A 9 -18.97 28.31 -7.66
CA SER A 9 -19.39 29.13 -6.53
C SER A 9 -20.78 29.74 -6.77
N ASP A 10 -21.45 30.18 -5.69
CA ASP A 10 -22.82 30.71 -5.77
C ASP A 10 -22.93 31.89 -6.73
N SER A 11 -21.96 32.76 -6.71
CA SER A 11 -21.88 33.92 -7.61
C SER A 11 -21.75 33.49 -9.08
N VAL A 12 -20.94 32.45 -9.35
CA VAL A 12 -20.74 31.92 -10.72
C VAL A 12 -21.97 31.16 -11.21
N GLN A 13 -22.67 30.41 -10.36
CA GLN A 13 -23.90 29.71 -10.72
C GLN A 13 -25.01 30.67 -11.22
N SER A 14 -25.03 31.90 -10.72
CA SER A 14 -25.95 32.91 -11.20
C SER A 14 -25.70 33.34 -12.64
N LYS A 15 -24.47 33.17 -13.15
CA LYS A 15 -24.00 33.64 -14.46
C LYS A 15 -23.87 32.48 -15.47
N ILE A 16 -23.37 31.31 -15.02
CA ILE A 16 -23.19 30.10 -15.82
C ILE A 16 -24.09 29.02 -15.27
N LYS A 17 -25.20 28.73 -15.96
CA LYS A 17 -26.20 27.75 -15.50
C LYS A 17 -25.87 26.29 -15.89
N SER A 18 -25.11 26.11 -16.95
CA SER A 18 -24.75 24.79 -17.44
C SER A 18 -23.47 24.86 -18.30
N ILE A 19 -22.72 23.79 -18.29
CA ILE A 19 -21.59 23.53 -19.18
C ILE A 19 -21.96 22.27 -19.96
N ALA A 20 -21.91 22.35 -21.29
CA ALA A 20 -22.38 21.30 -22.17
C ALA A 20 -21.69 19.94 -21.85
N GLY A 21 -22.50 18.88 -21.68
CA GLY A 21 -21.98 17.55 -21.41
C GLY A 21 -21.45 17.30 -19.99
N ARG A 22 -21.52 18.31 -19.08
CA ARG A 22 -20.99 18.18 -17.71
C ARG A 22 -22.04 18.49 -16.64
N THR A 23 -21.91 17.83 -15.50
CA THR A 23 -22.70 18.14 -14.31
C THR A 23 -22.03 19.30 -13.55
N CYS A 24 -22.77 20.36 -13.28
CA CYS A 24 -22.34 21.43 -12.39
C CYS A 24 -22.85 21.19 -10.97
N VAL A 25 -22.02 21.46 -9.96
CA VAL A 25 -22.32 21.31 -8.52
C VAL A 25 -21.87 22.56 -7.76
N GLY A 26 -22.46 22.82 -6.60
CA GLY A 26 -21.98 23.88 -5.70
C GLY A 26 -20.63 23.51 -5.08
N VAL A 27 -19.73 24.49 -4.92
CA VAL A 27 -18.40 24.28 -4.29
C VAL A 27 -18.51 23.67 -2.89
N PHE A 28 -19.57 24.00 -2.15
CA PHE A 28 -19.82 23.49 -0.80
C PHE A 28 -20.62 22.19 -0.75
N GLU A 29 -21.04 21.66 -1.91
CA GLU A 29 -21.91 20.47 -2.04
C GLU A 29 -21.15 19.23 -2.57
N THR A 30 -19.82 19.30 -2.65
CA THR A 30 -18.99 18.24 -3.23
C THR A 30 -17.81 17.88 -2.33
N ASP A 31 -17.36 16.62 -2.41
CA ASP A 31 -16.15 16.11 -1.76
C ASP A 31 -14.89 16.28 -2.61
N PHE A 32 -14.99 16.90 -3.77
CA PHE A 32 -13.94 17.18 -4.74
C PHE A 32 -13.32 15.95 -5.43
N THR A 33 -13.62 14.70 -5.07
CA THR A 33 -13.00 13.52 -5.70
C THR A 33 -13.46 13.29 -7.14
N ASP A 34 -14.60 13.85 -7.55
CA ASP A 34 -15.13 13.77 -8.90
C ASP A 34 -15.24 15.15 -9.61
N VAL A 35 -14.48 16.14 -9.11
CA VAL A 35 -14.45 17.51 -9.63
C VAL A 35 -13.25 17.72 -10.57
N GLY A 36 -13.50 18.25 -11.77
CA GLY A 36 -12.49 18.54 -12.79
C GLY A 36 -12.00 19.99 -12.81
N ALA A 37 -12.76 20.92 -12.25
CA ALA A 37 -12.35 22.29 -11.99
C ALA A 37 -13.25 22.93 -10.95
N VAL A 38 -12.71 23.92 -10.24
CA VAL A 38 -13.44 24.85 -9.39
C VAL A 38 -13.48 26.21 -10.08
N VAL A 39 -14.67 26.76 -10.31
CA VAL A 39 -14.86 28.08 -10.93
C VAL A 39 -15.45 29.04 -9.90
N ILE A 40 -14.71 30.08 -9.61
CA ILE A 40 -15.08 31.14 -8.64
C ILE A 40 -15.00 32.50 -9.32
N ASP A 41 -15.58 33.53 -8.70
CA ASP A 41 -15.32 34.89 -9.14
C ASP A 41 -14.25 35.58 -8.26
N ASP A 42 -13.84 36.77 -8.68
CA ASP A 42 -12.82 37.56 -7.98
C ASP A 42 -13.30 38.13 -6.61
N GLY A 43 -14.54 37.88 -6.19
CA GLY A 43 -15.10 38.16 -4.86
C GLY A 43 -14.89 37.02 -3.87
N GLU A 44 -14.58 35.80 -4.34
CA GLU A 44 -14.60 34.56 -3.56
C GLU A 44 -13.20 33.87 -3.51
N LEU A 45 -12.14 34.66 -3.62
CA LEU A 45 -10.76 34.19 -3.70
C LEU A 45 -10.29 33.37 -2.48
N ASP A 46 -10.95 33.50 -1.33
CA ASP A 46 -10.64 32.72 -0.13
C ASP A 46 -10.86 31.20 -0.33
N LEU A 47 -11.73 30.82 -1.27
CA LEU A 47 -11.98 29.42 -1.64
C LEU A 47 -10.74 28.73 -2.24
N VAL A 48 -9.79 29.50 -2.81
CA VAL A 48 -8.52 29.01 -3.33
C VAL A 48 -7.66 28.34 -2.23
N ASN A 49 -7.90 28.68 -0.96
CA ASN A 49 -7.17 28.15 0.18
C ASN A 49 -7.72 26.80 0.68
N ASN A 50 -8.72 26.21 0.03
CA ASN A 50 -9.23 24.91 0.39
C ASN A 50 -8.17 23.81 0.21
N ASN A 51 -7.90 23.07 1.28
CA ASN A 51 -6.86 22.05 1.30
C ASN A 51 -7.13 20.88 0.33
N GLN A 52 -8.39 20.48 0.12
CA GLN A 52 -8.74 19.40 -0.80
C GLN A 52 -8.49 19.80 -2.25
N ILE A 53 -8.82 21.03 -2.63
CA ILE A 53 -8.55 21.55 -3.99
C ILE A 53 -7.05 21.48 -4.29
N SER A 54 -6.22 21.95 -3.36
CA SER A 54 -4.76 21.91 -3.55
C SER A 54 -4.18 20.50 -3.49
N SER A 55 -4.70 19.64 -2.61
CA SER A 55 -4.23 18.25 -2.47
C SER A 55 -4.49 17.41 -3.71
N PHE A 56 -5.67 17.58 -4.34
CA PHE A 56 -6.01 16.89 -5.59
C PHE A 56 -5.47 17.59 -6.84
N GLY A 57 -4.86 18.77 -6.69
CA GLY A 57 -4.37 19.56 -7.82
C GLY A 57 -5.49 20.01 -8.76
N ILE A 58 -6.71 20.20 -8.22
CA ILE A 58 -7.87 20.61 -9.01
C ILE A 58 -7.66 22.01 -9.54
N PRO A 59 -7.83 22.25 -10.85
CA PRO A 59 -7.71 23.56 -11.43
C PRO A 59 -8.69 24.54 -10.81
N VAL A 60 -8.19 25.72 -10.41
CA VAL A 60 -9.03 26.84 -10.00
C VAL A 60 -9.07 27.87 -11.12
N ILE A 61 -10.27 28.19 -11.57
CA ILE A 61 -10.54 29.17 -12.61
C ILE A 61 -11.23 30.35 -11.96
N VAL A 62 -10.65 31.55 -12.13
CA VAL A 62 -11.24 32.79 -11.62
C VAL A 62 -11.90 33.54 -12.76
N LEU A 63 -13.20 33.78 -12.65
CA LEU A 63 -13.94 34.72 -13.51
C LEU A 63 -13.73 36.13 -12.99
N ARG A 64 -12.93 36.92 -13.69
CA ARG A 64 -12.59 38.26 -13.28
C ARG A 64 -13.65 39.27 -13.73
N LEU A 65 -14.26 39.96 -12.75
CA LEU A 65 -15.27 40.96 -12.95
C LEU A 65 -14.73 42.40 -12.77
N ASP A 66 -13.67 42.54 -11.97
CA ASP A 66 -13.03 43.81 -11.68
C ASP A 66 -11.52 43.74 -11.98
N ALA A 67 -11.11 44.38 -13.07
CA ALA A 67 -9.72 44.42 -13.47
C ALA A 67 -8.78 45.13 -12.50
N SER A 68 -9.32 45.92 -11.56
CA SER A 68 -8.53 46.61 -10.54
C SER A 68 -8.15 45.74 -9.34
N LYS A 69 -8.80 44.60 -9.19
CA LYS A 69 -8.58 43.69 -8.05
C LYS A 69 -7.25 42.96 -8.17
N ASP A 70 -6.44 43.05 -7.13
CA ASP A 70 -5.14 42.36 -7.10
C ASP A 70 -5.32 40.88 -6.71
N ILE A 71 -5.08 39.99 -7.65
CA ILE A 71 -5.14 38.54 -7.50
C ILE A 71 -3.74 37.90 -7.45
N SER A 72 -2.68 38.70 -7.48
CA SER A 72 -1.28 38.23 -7.52
C SER A 72 -0.88 37.42 -6.29
N LEU A 73 -1.51 37.68 -5.14
CA LEU A 73 -1.32 36.94 -3.88
C LEU A 73 -1.69 35.45 -3.98
N TYR A 74 -2.54 35.09 -4.93
CA TYR A 74 -3.02 33.71 -5.15
C TYR A 74 -2.36 33.04 -6.38
N GLY A 75 -1.39 33.70 -7.04
CA GLY A 75 -0.87 33.37 -8.36
C GLY A 75 -0.60 31.89 -8.64
N ASN A 76 0.11 31.19 -7.75
CA ASN A 76 0.44 29.77 -7.92
C ASN A 76 -0.73 28.79 -7.68
N ARG A 77 -1.85 29.26 -7.16
CA ARG A 77 -3.04 28.46 -6.83
C ARG A 77 -4.17 28.64 -7.85
N ILE A 78 -4.06 29.64 -8.71
CA ILE A 78 -5.02 29.91 -9.78
C ILE A 78 -4.46 29.32 -11.08
N THR A 79 -5.23 28.44 -11.71
CA THR A 79 -4.82 27.80 -12.97
C THR A 79 -5.11 28.67 -14.18
N SER A 80 -6.25 29.37 -14.16
CA SER A 80 -6.67 30.23 -15.27
C SER A 80 -7.50 31.42 -14.78
N ILE A 81 -7.35 32.55 -15.47
CA ILE A 81 -8.13 33.76 -15.24
C ILE A 81 -8.89 34.06 -16.52
N ILE A 82 -10.20 34.20 -16.42
CA ILE A 82 -11.09 34.50 -17.54
C ILE A 82 -11.69 35.90 -17.32
N GLU A 83 -11.40 36.83 -18.22
CA GLU A 83 -11.90 38.22 -18.17
C GLU A 83 -13.34 38.24 -18.69
N LEU A 84 -14.34 38.13 -17.79
CA LEU A 84 -15.75 38.01 -18.15
C LEU A 84 -16.30 39.25 -18.86
N LEU A 85 -15.71 40.41 -18.65
CA LEU A 85 -16.14 41.66 -19.29
C LEU A 85 -15.75 41.76 -20.79
N SER A 86 -14.78 40.97 -21.23
CA SER A 86 -14.23 40.99 -22.59
C SER A 86 -14.58 39.78 -23.45
N MET A 87 -15.23 38.75 -22.86
CA MET A 87 -15.53 37.49 -23.53
C MET A 87 -17.04 37.19 -23.48
N SER A 88 -17.54 36.45 -24.47
CA SER A 88 -18.89 35.91 -24.41
C SER A 88 -18.96 34.76 -23.40
N ILE A 89 -20.14 34.45 -22.90
CA ILE A 89 -20.36 33.32 -21.97
C ILE A 89 -19.96 32.00 -22.63
N ASP A 90 -20.24 31.83 -23.91
CA ASP A 90 -19.88 30.61 -24.67
C ASP A 90 -18.34 30.46 -24.80
N ASP A 91 -17.62 31.54 -24.99
CA ASP A 91 -16.15 31.51 -25.00
C ASP A 91 -15.59 31.18 -23.62
N CYS A 92 -16.18 31.73 -22.55
CA CYS A 92 -15.81 31.39 -21.16
C CYS A 92 -16.02 29.89 -20.88
N ILE A 93 -17.16 29.34 -21.29
CA ILE A 93 -17.47 27.90 -21.16
C ILE A 93 -16.43 27.07 -21.92
N SER A 94 -16.07 27.47 -23.14
CA SER A 94 -15.06 26.79 -23.95
C SER A 94 -13.68 26.75 -23.27
N GLU A 95 -13.26 27.85 -22.63
CA GLU A 95 -12.01 27.89 -21.86
C GLU A 95 -12.06 27.04 -20.60
N ILE A 96 -13.19 27.03 -19.87
CA ILE A 96 -13.38 26.14 -18.72
C ILE A 96 -13.27 24.68 -19.18
N GLU A 97 -13.92 24.29 -20.27
CA GLU A 97 -13.85 22.93 -20.80
C GLU A 97 -12.44 22.50 -21.17
N LYS A 98 -11.64 23.37 -21.77
CA LYS A 98 -10.23 23.08 -22.07
C LYS A 98 -9.42 22.78 -20.80
N VAL A 99 -9.60 23.60 -19.77
CA VAL A 99 -8.89 23.40 -18.50
C VAL A 99 -9.30 22.07 -17.86
N VAL A 100 -10.59 21.77 -17.84
CA VAL A 100 -11.11 20.51 -17.28
C VAL A 100 -10.61 19.31 -18.09
N ALA A 101 -10.65 19.36 -19.41
CA ALA A 101 -10.16 18.28 -20.28
C ALA A 101 -8.66 18.01 -20.07
N ASN A 102 -7.86 19.07 -19.91
CA ASN A 102 -6.43 18.94 -19.60
C ASN A 102 -6.21 18.26 -18.23
N TYR A 103 -7.02 18.61 -17.23
CA TYR A 103 -6.95 17.96 -15.92
C TYR A 103 -7.37 16.50 -16.00
N GLU A 104 -8.51 16.20 -16.62
CA GLU A 104 -8.97 14.81 -16.86
C GLU A 104 -7.87 13.95 -17.53
N ALA A 105 -7.18 14.54 -18.52
CA ALA A 105 -6.07 13.87 -19.17
C ALA A 105 -4.88 13.66 -18.22
N SER A 106 -4.62 14.57 -17.28
CA SER A 106 -3.46 14.52 -16.36
C SER A 106 -3.60 13.54 -15.21
N ILE A 107 -4.85 13.26 -14.78
CA ILE A 107 -5.11 12.34 -13.66
C ILE A 107 -5.02 10.86 -14.04
N LEU A 108 -5.09 10.55 -15.33
CA LEU A 108 -4.99 9.16 -15.80
C LEU A 108 -3.53 8.74 -15.98
N PRO A 109 -3.10 7.66 -15.31
CA PRO A 109 -1.76 7.15 -15.48
C PRO A 109 -1.56 6.49 -16.86
N PRO A 110 -0.30 6.27 -17.30
CA PRO A 110 0.02 5.97 -18.69
C PRO A 110 -0.70 4.77 -19.28
N PHE A 111 -0.66 3.63 -18.62
CA PHE A 111 -1.26 2.40 -19.14
C PHE A 111 -2.78 2.43 -19.07
N PHE A 112 -3.35 2.87 -17.95
CA PHE A 112 -4.80 2.93 -17.79
C PHE A 112 -5.43 3.91 -18.78
N ARG A 113 -4.77 5.03 -19.09
CA ARG A 113 -5.20 5.96 -20.15
C ARG A 113 -5.25 5.25 -21.50
N ALA A 114 -4.12 4.63 -21.91
CA ALA A 114 -4.04 3.93 -23.18
C ALA A 114 -5.07 2.80 -23.31
N LEU A 115 -5.29 2.05 -22.24
CA LEU A 115 -6.30 1.01 -22.18
C LEU A 115 -7.71 1.57 -22.34
N SER A 116 -8.01 2.67 -21.64
CA SER A 116 -9.32 3.34 -21.71
C SER A 116 -9.61 3.88 -23.12
N ASP A 117 -8.61 4.49 -23.76
CA ASP A 117 -8.72 5.01 -25.13
C ASP A 117 -8.89 3.87 -26.12
N TYR A 118 -8.14 2.78 -25.98
CA TYR A 118 -8.26 1.58 -26.82
C TYR A 118 -9.65 0.96 -26.74
N VAL A 119 -10.21 0.86 -25.53
CA VAL A 119 -11.59 0.39 -25.32
C VAL A 119 -12.60 1.33 -25.96
N GLY A 120 -12.31 2.65 -25.96
CA GLY A 120 -13.14 3.67 -26.61
C GLY A 120 -13.16 3.59 -28.13
N ASP A 121 -12.10 3.06 -28.76
CA ASP A 121 -12.00 2.90 -30.23
C ASP A 121 -12.98 1.86 -30.81
N GLU A 122 -13.65 1.03 -29.98
CA GLU A 122 -14.61 0.01 -30.39
C GLU A 122 -14.08 -0.96 -31.45
N ASN A 123 -12.83 -1.40 -31.33
CA ASN A 123 -12.20 -2.31 -32.29
C ASN A 123 -12.95 -3.64 -32.39
N SER A 124 -13.08 -4.19 -33.60
CA SER A 124 -13.60 -5.53 -33.84
C SER A 124 -12.53 -6.57 -33.58
N GLN A 125 -12.66 -7.33 -32.50
CA GLN A 125 -11.68 -8.31 -32.06
C GLN A 125 -11.87 -9.65 -32.79
N PHE A 126 -10.78 -10.22 -33.31
CA PHE A 126 -10.68 -11.56 -33.87
C PHE A 126 -9.54 -12.37 -33.24
N ASP A 127 -8.96 -11.83 -32.19
CA ASP A 127 -7.88 -12.39 -31.38
C ASP A 127 -8.40 -12.97 -30.05
N CYS A 128 -7.51 -13.41 -29.17
CA CYS A 128 -7.86 -13.78 -27.80
C CYS A 128 -8.02 -12.52 -26.91
N PRO A 129 -8.79 -12.58 -25.81
CA PRO A 129 -9.53 -13.72 -25.26
C PRO A 129 -10.78 -14.09 -26.04
N GLY A 130 -11.12 -15.38 -26.02
CA GLY A 130 -12.23 -15.92 -26.81
C GLY A 130 -13.64 -15.40 -26.48
N HIS A 131 -13.81 -14.67 -25.38
CA HIS A 131 -15.09 -14.00 -25.09
C HIS A 131 -15.30 -12.72 -25.91
N GLN A 132 -14.24 -12.19 -26.54
CA GLN A 132 -14.26 -11.05 -27.47
C GLN A 132 -15.09 -9.87 -26.95
N GLY A 133 -14.54 -9.15 -25.96
CA GLY A 133 -15.23 -8.04 -25.31
C GLY A 133 -16.52 -8.44 -24.58
N GLY A 134 -16.65 -9.72 -24.22
CA GLY A 134 -17.81 -10.25 -23.50
C GLY A 134 -18.93 -10.77 -24.41
N GLN A 135 -18.80 -10.69 -25.76
CA GLN A 135 -19.84 -11.09 -26.70
C GLN A 135 -20.24 -12.57 -26.59
N PHE A 136 -19.28 -13.44 -26.21
CA PHE A 136 -19.60 -14.86 -26.01
C PHE A 136 -20.55 -15.08 -24.83
N PHE A 137 -20.44 -14.28 -23.76
CA PHE A 137 -21.35 -14.39 -22.62
C PHE A 137 -22.80 -14.06 -22.96
N TYR A 138 -23.06 -13.23 -23.98
CA TYR A 138 -24.40 -12.92 -24.44
C TYR A 138 -25.12 -14.09 -25.10
N LYS A 139 -24.40 -15.15 -25.47
CA LYS A 139 -25.00 -16.32 -26.18
C LYS A 139 -25.72 -17.30 -25.25
N HIS A 140 -25.66 -17.11 -23.93
CA HIS A 140 -26.27 -18.00 -22.95
C HIS A 140 -26.84 -17.22 -21.76
N PRO A 141 -28.00 -17.60 -21.18
CA PRO A 141 -28.59 -16.90 -20.03
C PRO A 141 -27.65 -16.74 -18.82
N THR A 142 -26.91 -17.80 -18.48
CA THR A 142 -25.89 -17.74 -17.39
C THR A 142 -24.78 -16.73 -17.70
N GLY A 143 -24.32 -16.71 -18.96
CA GLY A 143 -23.33 -15.74 -19.41
C GLY A 143 -23.87 -14.30 -19.33
N ARG A 144 -25.13 -14.09 -19.69
CA ARG A 144 -25.79 -12.79 -19.58
C ARG A 144 -25.85 -12.30 -18.11
N ALA A 145 -26.22 -13.20 -17.19
CA ALA A 145 -26.23 -12.87 -15.76
C ALA A 145 -24.82 -12.49 -15.25
N PHE A 146 -23.80 -13.24 -15.66
CA PHE A 146 -22.39 -12.97 -15.33
C PHE A 146 -21.93 -11.62 -15.88
N TYR A 147 -22.21 -11.34 -17.16
CA TYR A 147 -21.86 -10.06 -17.78
C TYR A 147 -22.54 -8.85 -17.08
N ASN A 148 -23.83 -8.98 -16.78
CA ASN A 148 -24.59 -7.91 -16.12
C ASN A 148 -24.07 -7.63 -14.71
N PHE A 149 -23.58 -8.67 -14.00
CA PHE A 149 -23.01 -8.52 -12.66
C PHE A 149 -21.69 -7.74 -12.67
N PHE A 150 -20.76 -8.05 -13.58
CA PHE A 150 -19.44 -7.40 -13.63
C PHE A 150 -19.43 -6.08 -14.39
N GLY A 151 -20.36 -5.87 -15.31
CA GLY A 151 -20.41 -4.72 -16.20
C GLY A 151 -19.51 -4.85 -17.42
N GLU A 152 -19.74 -4.01 -18.40
CA GLU A 152 -19.18 -4.09 -19.74
C GLU A 152 -17.65 -3.94 -19.78
N ASN A 153 -17.13 -2.94 -19.07
CA ASN A 153 -15.75 -2.50 -19.26
C ASN A 153 -14.71 -3.53 -18.84
N ILE A 154 -15.01 -4.38 -17.86
CA ILE A 154 -14.06 -5.41 -17.44
C ILE A 154 -13.79 -6.42 -18.58
N PHE A 155 -14.82 -6.75 -19.38
CA PHE A 155 -14.68 -7.65 -20.52
C PHE A 155 -14.04 -6.98 -21.72
N ARG A 156 -14.34 -5.69 -21.95
CA ARG A 156 -13.74 -4.90 -23.05
C ARG A 156 -12.27 -4.56 -22.79
N ALA A 157 -11.87 -4.50 -21.53
CA ALA A 157 -10.51 -4.25 -21.10
C ALA A 157 -9.65 -5.52 -20.99
N ASP A 158 -10.24 -6.72 -21.14
CA ASP A 158 -9.50 -7.97 -21.17
C ASP A 158 -9.04 -8.26 -22.61
N LEU A 159 -7.80 -7.94 -22.91
CA LEU A 159 -7.23 -7.86 -24.23
C LEU A 159 -6.02 -8.79 -24.41
N CYS A 160 -5.63 -9.01 -25.66
CA CYS A 160 -4.45 -9.78 -26.00
C CYS A 160 -3.15 -8.99 -25.73
N ASN A 161 -2.15 -9.67 -25.15
CA ASN A 161 -0.83 -9.06 -24.87
C ASN A 161 -0.05 -8.64 -26.14
N ALA A 162 -0.45 -9.10 -27.30
CA ALA A 162 0.26 -8.84 -28.56
C ALA A 162 -0.23 -7.59 -29.31
N ASP A 163 -1.12 -6.78 -28.72
CA ASP A 163 -1.57 -5.56 -29.39
C ASP A 163 -0.49 -4.48 -29.37
N VAL A 164 -0.06 -4.11 -30.58
CA VAL A 164 1.04 -3.11 -30.79
C VAL A 164 0.73 -1.73 -30.23
N LYS A 165 -0.55 -1.35 -30.07
CA LYS A 165 -0.94 -0.04 -29.52
C LYS A 165 -0.68 0.05 -28.02
N LEU A 166 -0.78 -1.07 -27.30
CA LEU A 166 -0.65 -1.11 -25.83
C LEU A 166 0.75 -1.51 -25.38
N GLY A 167 1.58 -2.06 -26.28
CA GLY A 167 2.89 -2.60 -25.97
C GLY A 167 2.86 -4.00 -25.38
N ASP A 168 4.01 -4.57 -25.08
CA ASP A 168 4.15 -5.93 -24.55
C ASP A 168 4.50 -5.90 -23.06
N LEU A 169 3.61 -6.51 -22.25
CA LEU A 169 3.77 -6.55 -20.79
C LEU A 169 4.91 -7.48 -20.34
N LEU A 170 5.28 -8.49 -21.13
CA LEU A 170 6.31 -9.49 -20.76
C LEU A 170 7.73 -8.96 -20.97
N ILE A 171 7.93 -8.16 -22.01
CA ILE A 171 9.21 -7.53 -22.32
C ILE A 171 9.28 -6.06 -21.88
N HIS A 172 8.20 -5.59 -21.26
CA HIS A 172 8.10 -4.25 -20.67
C HIS A 172 8.33 -3.14 -21.71
N GLU A 173 7.54 -3.15 -22.78
CA GLU A 173 7.56 -2.13 -23.85
C GLU A 173 6.28 -1.27 -23.87
N GLY A 174 6.36 -0.12 -24.55
CA GLY A 174 5.24 0.79 -24.73
C GLY A 174 4.68 1.32 -23.41
N TYR A 175 3.37 1.43 -23.32
CA TYR A 175 2.69 1.95 -22.12
C TYR A 175 2.92 1.07 -20.88
N ALA A 176 3.23 -0.21 -21.04
CA ALA A 176 3.62 -1.07 -19.94
C ALA A 176 4.96 -0.65 -19.31
N TYR A 177 5.92 -0.23 -20.14
CA TYR A 177 7.17 0.38 -19.67
C TYR A 177 6.91 1.70 -18.94
N ASP A 178 6.11 2.58 -19.54
CA ASP A 178 5.84 3.91 -18.97
C ASP A 178 5.16 3.81 -17.60
N ALA A 179 4.20 2.90 -17.43
CA ALA A 179 3.53 2.64 -16.16
C ALA A 179 4.50 2.14 -15.08
N GLN A 180 5.39 1.19 -15.42
CA GLN A 180 6.38 0.66 -14.48
C GLN A 180 7.48 1.67 -14.16
N ALA A 181 7.87 2.52 -15.12
CA ALA A 181 8.79 3.63 -14.89
C ALA A 181 8.18 4.71 -13.98
N HIS A 182 6.90 5.02 -14.18
CA HIS A 182 6.15 5.91 -13.29
C HIS A 182 6.07 5.33 -11.86
N ALA A 183 5.69 4.06 -11.71
CA ALA A 183 5.69 3.40 -10.42
C ALA A 183 7.08 3.38 -9.77
N ALA A 184 8.15 3.11 -10.50
CA ALA A 184 9.50 3.16 -9.98
C ALA A 184 9.85 4.53 -9.39
N LYS A 185 9.46 5.61 -10.08
CA LYS A 185 9.64 6.98 -9.57
C LYS A 185 8.85 7.24 -8.30
N VAL A 186 7.58 6.85 -8.26
CA VAL A 186 6.71 7.05 -7.09
C VAL A 186 7.23 6.30 -5.87
N TYR A 187 7.75 5.08 -6.06
CA TYR A 187 8.26 4.22 -4.99
C TYR A 187 9.77 4.36 -4.72
N ASN A 188 10.46 5.35 -5.31
CA ASN A 188 11.91 5.58 -5.13
C ASN A 188 12.78 4.36 -5.49
N ALA A 189 12.37 3.59 -6.48
CA ALA A 189 13.09 2.45 -7.02
C ALA A 189 13.83 2.83 -8.32
N ASP A 190 14.89 2.09 -8.64
CA ASP A 190 15.56 2.22 -9.95
C ASP A 190 14.73 1.57 -11.07
N LYS A 191 14.01 0.50 -10.73
CA LYS A 191 13.11 -0.22 -11.64
C LYS A 191 11.99 -0.92 -10.88
N THR A 192 10.81 -0.94 -11.49
CA THR A 192 9.63 -1.67 -10.99
C THR A 192 9.15 -2.67 -12.04
N TYR A 193 8.70 -3.83 -11.59
CA TYR A 193 8.06 -4.87 -12.40
C TYR A 193 6.67 -5.15 -11.81
N PHE A 194 5.64 -5.02 -12.63
CA PHE A 194 4.28 -5.40 -12.23
C PHE A 194 4.08 -6.90 -12.39
N VAL A 195 3.59 -7.56 -11.34
CA VAL A 195 3.39 -9.00 -11.28
C VAL A 195 1.92 -9.30 -11.01
N LEU A 196 1.29 -10.06 -11.90
CA LEU A 196 -0.15 -10.33 -11.85
C LEU A 196 -0.52 -11.69 -11.23
N ASN A 197 0.45 -12.40 -10.70
CA ASN A 197 0.27 -13.72 -10.06
C ASN A 197 0.61 -13.70 -8.56
N GLY A 198 0.45 -12.52 -7.92
CA GLY A 198 0.69 -12.30 -6.51
C GLY A 198 2.16 -12.29 -6.11
N THR A 199 2.43 -11.86 -4.88
CA THR A 199 3.79 -11.83 -4.33
C THR A 199 4.41 -13.23 -4.24
N SER A 200 3.61 -14.29 -4.22
CA SER A 200 4.14 -15.66 -4.33
C SER A 200 4.93 -15.89 -5.62
N SER A 201 4.53 -15.30 -6.74
CA SER A 201 5.29 -15.32 -8.00
C SER A 201 6.41 -14.28 -7.98
N ALA A 202 6.16 -13.07 -7.49
CA ALA A 202 7.16 -12.03 -7.36
C ALA A 202 8.39 -12.50 -6.56
N ASN A 203 8.17 -13.18 -5.43
CA ASN A 203 9.24 -13.75 -4.62
C ASN A 203 10.07 -14.79 -5.42
N LYS A 204 9.43 -15.67 -6.16
CA LYS A 204 10.12 -16.65 -7.00
C LYS A 204 10.94 -15.98 -8.11
N VAL A 205 10.42 -14.94 -8.73
CA VAL A 205 11.16 -14.13 -9.71
C VAL A 205 12.45 -13.59 -9.10
N VAL A 206 12.38 -12.97 -7.94
CA VAL A 206 13.54 -12.42 -7.22
C VAL A 206 14.56 -13.54 -6.93
N LEU A 207 14.10 -14.63 -6.33
CA LEU A 207 14.96 -15.71 -5.89
C LEU A 207 15.66 -16.40 -7.07
N ASN A 208 14.93 -16.71 -8.14
CA ASN A 208 15.53 -17.36 -9.32
C ASN A 208 16.41 -16.42 -10.16
N ALA A 209 16.19 -15.10 -10.07
CA ALA A 209 17.09 -14.13 -10.71
C ALA A 209 18.46 -14.05 -10.02
N LEU A 210 18.50 -14.23 -8.69
CA LEU A 210 19.70 -14.01 -7.89
C LEU A 210 20.46 -15.29 -7.52
N LEU A 211 19.74 -16.37 -7.21
CA LEU A 211 20.32 -17.57 -6.60
C LEU A 211 20.66 -18.65 -7.62
N THR A 212 21.74 -19.37 -7.34
CA THR A 212 22.19 -20.58 -8.02
C THR A 212 22.58 -21.63 -7.00
N PRO A 213 22.71 -22.92 -7.40
CA PRO A 213 23.17 -23.96 -6.50
C PRO A 213 24.50 -23.61 -5.83
N GLY A 214 24.55 -23.80 -4.52
CA GLY A 214 25.70 -23.46 -3.69
C GLY A 214 25.71 -22.05 -3.10
N ASP A 215 24.86 -21.14 -3.56
CA ASP A 215 24.70 -19.84 -2.92
C ASP A 215 24.12 -19.98 -1.51
N ILE A 216 24.48 -19.07 -0.60
CA ILE A 216 23.92 -19.01 0.75
C ILE A 216 22.80 -18.00 0.78
N ILE A 217 21.63 -18.46 1.27
CA ILE A 217 20.47 -17.63 1.56
C ILE A 217 20.24 -17.57 3.07
N LEU A 218 20.11 -16.33 3.59
CA LEU A 218 19.83 -16.06 5.00
C LEU A 218 18.37 -15.63 5.15
N TYR A 219 17.60 -16.26 6.01
CA TYR A 219 16.20 -15.88 6.29
C TYR A 219 15.65 -16.55 7.55
N ASP A 220 14.48 -16.09 8.01
CA ASP A 220 13.78 -16.68 9.15
C ASP A 220 12.65 -17.65 8.74
N ARG A 221 12.15 -18.44 9.69
CA ARG A 221 11.10 -19.44 9.46
C ARG A 221 9.69 -18.84 9.29
N ASN A 222 9.49 -17.55 9.58
CA ASN A 222 8.21 -16.88 9.39
C ASN A 222 8.01 -16.43 7.94
N ASN A 223 9.05 -16.48 7.11
CA ASN A 223 8.96 -16.14 5.69
C ASN A 223 7.92 -17.01 4.95
N HIS A 224 7.28 -16.40 3.97
CA HIS A 224 6.27 -17.08 3.15
C HIS A 224 6.86 -18.29 2.41
N LYS A 225 6.05 -19.36 2.23
CA LYS A 225 6.45 -20.60 1.53
C LYS A 225 7.11 -20.39 0.15
N SER A 226 6.78 -19.30 -0.55
CA SER A 226 7.40 -18.98 -1.85
C SER A 226 8.91 -18.74 -1.77
N ILE A 227 9.41 -18.27 -0.60
CA ILE A 227 10.85 -18.10 -0.35
C ILE A 227 11.55 -19.46 -0.34
N CYS A 228 11.00 -20.43 0.40
CA CYS A 228 11.51 -21.80 0.41
C CYS A 228 11.44 -22.44 -0.98
N HIS A 229 10.28 -22.33 -1.66
CA HIS A 229 10.12 -22.92 -3.00
C HIS A 229 11.08 -22.30 -4.03
N GLY A 230 11.20 -20.98 -4.09
CA GLY A 230 12.07 -20.28 -5.04
C GLY A 230 13.55 -20.47 -4.72
N GLY A 231 13.93 -20.25 -3.46
CA GLY A 231 15.33 -20.25 -3.04
C GLY A 231 15.93 -21.63 -2.88
N LEU A 232 15.22 -22.58 -2.25
CA LEU A 232 15.76 -23.90 -1.96
C LEU A 232 15.42 -24.92 -3.04
N VAL A 233 14.12 -25.06 -3.36
CA VAL A 233 13.68 -26.14 -4.28
C VAL A 233 14.06 -25.81 -5.71
N MET A 234 13.81 -24.57 -6.17
CA MET A 234 14.04 -24.21 -7.58
C MET A 234 15.47 -23.77 -7.83
N SER A 235 16.10 -23.00 -6.94
CA SER A 235 17.44 -22.45 -7.14
C SER A 235 18.55 -23.30 -6.51
N GLY A 236 18.24 -24.23 -5.60
CA GLY A 236 19.22 -25.09 -4.94
C GLY A 236 20.17 -24.36 -3.99
N ALA A 237 19.76 -23.21 -3.44
CA ALA A 237 20.56 -22.47 -2.48
C ALA A 237 20.62 -23.16 -1.12
N THR A 238 21.67 -22.91 -0.35
CA THR A 238 21.89 -23.44 0.99
C THR A 238 21.32 -22.48 2.05
N PRO A 239 20.34 -22.89 2.87
CA PRO A 239 19.69 -22.01 3.84
C PRO A 239 20.48 -21.86 5.14
N ILE A 240 20.42 -20.64 5.69
CA ILE A 240 20.71 -20.32 7.09
C ILE A 240 19.46 -19.71 7.68
N TYR A 241 18.97 -20.28 8.78
CA TYR A 241 17.78 -19.82 9.47
C TYR A 241 18.13 -18.98 10.69
N LEU A 242 17.52 -17.81 10.80
CA LEU A 242 17.61 -16.95 11.96
C LEU A 242 16.40 -17.18 12.89
N GLU A 243 16.62 -17.03 14.17
CA GLU A 243 15.60 -17.18 15.19
C GLU A 243 14.71 -15.93 15.28
N THR A 244 13.42 -16.13 15.55
CA THR A 244 12.42 -15.07 15.66
C THR A 244 11.71 -15.14 16.99
N ALA A 245 11.32 -13.97 17.50
CA ALA A 245 10.51 -13.85 18.72
C ALA A 245 9.04 -14.27 18.49
N ARG A 246 8.42 -14.74 19.55
CA ARG A 246 6.96 -14.86 19.69
C ARG A 246 6.58 -14.40 21.09
N ASN A 247 5.43 -13.76 21.20
CA ASN A 247 4.90 -13.39 22.51
C ASN A 247 3.89 -14.43 23.02
N PRO A 248 3.44 -14.35 24.29
CA PRO A 248 2.47 -15.28 24.86
C PRO A 248 1.12 -15.32 24.13
N PHE A 249 0.73 -14.27 23.43
CA PHE A 249 -0.49 -14.25 22.61
C PHE A 249 -0.35 -15.02 21.28
N GLY A 250 0.85 -15.54 20.98
CA GLY A 250 1.16 -16.22 19.71
C GLY A 250 1.48 -15.29 18.56
N SER A 251 1.54 -13.98 18.77
CA SER A 251 1.88 -13.02 17.72
C SER A 251 3.29 -13.25 17.19
N ILE A 252 3.43 -13.11 15.89
CA ILE A 252 4.70 -13.29 15.17
C ILE A 252 5.54 -12.02 15.35
N GLY A 253 6.70 -12.17 16.00
CA GLY A 253 7.70 -11.12 16.14
C GLY A 253 8.79 -11.16 15.07
N GLY A 254 9.78 -10.30 15.24
CA GLY A 254 10.93 -10.20 14.36
C GLY A 254 12.09 -11.12 14.77
N ILE A 255 13.17 -11.09 13.99
CA ILE A 255 14.42 -11.83 14.23
C ILE A 255 15.08 -11.28 15.50
N LEU A 256 15.61 -12.17 16.34
CA LEU A 256 16.31 -11.78 17.57
C LEU A 256 17.56 -10.93 17.25
N ASP A 257 17.83 -9.91 18.05
CA ASP A 257 18.88 -8.93 17.78
C ASP A 257 20.25 -9.55 17.59
N HIS A 258 20.64 -10.50 18.45
CA HIS A 258 21.93 -11.19 18.37
C HIS A 258 22.12 -12.00 17.06
N CYS A 259 21.02 -12.37 16.38
CA CYS A 259 21.08 -13.07 15.09
C CYS A 259 21.61 -12.18 13.96
N PHE A 260 21.66 -10.87 14.16
CA PHE A 260 22.28 -9.93 13.21
C PHE A 260 23.77 -9.67 13.49
N ASP A 261 24.37 -10.31 14.50
CA ASP A 261 25.79 -10.19 14.77
C ASP A 261 26.61 -10.88 13.69
N GLU A 262 27.62 -10.17 13.16
CA GLU A 262 28.50 -10.71 12.12
C GLU A 262 29.16 -12.02 12.53
N SER A 263 29.68 -12.11 13.78
CA SER A 263 30.31 -13.31 14.32
C SER A 263 29.37 -14.51 14.34
N TYR A 264 28.12 -14.30 14.73
CA TYR A 264 27.09 -15.32 14.76
C TYR A 264 26.74 -15.80 13.34
N ILE A 265 26.53 -14.87 12.41
CA ILE A 265 26.23 -15.22 11.00
C ILE A 265 27.40 -15.98 10.38
N ARG A 266 28.65 -15.53 10.56
CA ARG A 266 29.84 -16.24 10.03
C ARG A 266 30.02 -17.63 10.63
N GLN A 267 29.69 -17.83 11.90
CA GLN A 267 29.66 -19.16 12.51
C GLN A 267 28.65 -20.07 11.81
N LEU A 268 27.41 -19.61 11.60
CA LEU A 268 26.39 -20.40 10.89
C LEU A 268 26.78 -20.70 9.43
N VAL A 269 27.44 -19.75 8.76
CA VAL A 269 27.97 -19.98 7.41
C VAL A 269 29.07 -21.02 7.44
N ALA A 270 29.98 -20.99 8.43
CA ALA A 270 31.09 -21.96 8.55
C ALA A 270 30.60 -23.41 8.72
N GLU A 271 29.47 -23.63 9.36
CA GLU A 271 28.81 -24.94 9.46
C GLU A 271 28.40 -25.52 8.08
N LYS A 272 28.19 -24.65 7.09
CA LYS A 272 27.81 -25.02 5.72
C LYS A 272 29.00 -25.00 4.76
N SER A 273 29.88 -23.98 4.88
CA SER A 273 31.06 -23.79 4.04
C SER A 273 32.09 -22.89 4.74
N HIS A 274 33.22 -23.49 5.13
CA HIS A 274 34.35 -22.73 5.70
C HIS A 274 34.93 -21.70 4.72
N GLU A 275 34.96 -22.01 3.42
CA GLU A 275 35.43 -21.09 2.39
C GLU A 275 34.57 -19.82 2.36
N LYS A 276 33.25 -19.99 2.27
CA LYS A 276 32.31 -18.84 2.23
C LYS A 276 32.32 -18.04 3.52
N ALA A 277 32.48 -18.65 4.68
CA ALA A 277 32.57 -17.96 5.95
C ALA A 277 33.69 -16.91 6.00
N ASN A 278 34.79 -17.14 5.26
CA ASN A 278 35.93 -16.23 5.16
C ASN A 278 35.78 -15.21 3.99
N ALA A 279 34.76 -15.33 3.16
CA ALA A 279 34.52 -14.39 2.08
C ALA A 279 34.13 -13.00 2.62
N LYS A 280 34.44 -11.94 1.87
CA LYS A 280 34.03 -10.57 2.22
C LYS A 280 32.50 -10.49 2.37
N ARG A 281 31.77 -11.13 1.47
CA ARG A 281 30.30 -11.20 1.46
C ARG A 281 29.89 -12.69 1.39
N PRO A 282 29.72 -13.32 2.55
CA PRO A 282 29.38 -14.75 2.58
C PRO A 282 27.96 -15.06 2.12
N ILE A 283 27.05 -14.08 2.18
CA ILE A 283 25.63 -14.24 1.90
C ILE A 283 25.32 -13.67 0.51
N ARG A 284 24.83 -14.52 -0.39
CA ARG A 284 24.33 -14.05 -1.70
C ARG A 284 23.06 -13.23 -1.54
N LEU A 285 22.14 -13.71 -0.70
CA LEU A 285 20.83 -13.06 -0.48
C LEU A 285 20.39 -13.24 0.97
N ALA A 286 20.11 -12.13 1.65
CA ALA A 286 19.32 -12.14 2.88
C ALA A 286 17.86 -11.81 2.54
N VAL A 287 16.92 -12.56 3.08
CA VAL A 287 15.47 -12.32 2.92
C VAL A 287 14.88 -11.93 4.26
N ILE A 288 14.34 -10.73 4.33
CA ILE A 288 13.72 -10.15 5.52
C ILE A 288 12.24 -9.93 5.23
N GLN A 289 11.37 -10.53 6.01
CA GLN A 289 9.94 -10.21 5.99
C GLN A 289 9.74 -8.85 6.67
N LEU A 290 9.70 -7.76 5.89
CA LEU A 290 9.70 -6.37 6.40
C LEU A 290 8.61 -6.11 7.43
N GLY A 291 7.41 -6.62 7.19
CA GLY A 291 6.30 -6.57 8.13
C GLY A 291 5.71 -7.95 8.36
N THR A 292 5.61 -8.38 9.61
CA THR A 292 4.94 -9.66 9.93
C THR A 292 3.43 -9.55 9.70
N TYR A 293 2.75 -10.69 9.61
CA TYR A 293 1.30 -10.71 9.51
C TYR A 293 0.63 -9.96 10.68
N ASP A 294 1.16 -10.13 11.87
CA ASP A 294 0.60 -9.55 13.10
C ASP A 294 0.98 -8.08 13.34
N GLY A 295 1.82 -7.50 12.49
CA GLY A 295 2.10 -6.07 12.50
C GLY A 295 3.41 -5.66 13.21
N THR A 296 4.36 -6.58 13.39
CA THR A 296 5.74 -6.19 13.73
C THR A 296 6.44 -5.75 12.45
N ILE A 297 6.90 -4.50 12.38
CA ILE A 297 7.65 -3.95 11.25
C ILE A 297 9.11 -3.72 11.62
N TYR A 298 10.02 -4.08 10.72
CA TYR A 298 11.47 -3.95 10.91
C TYR A 298 11.95 -2.53 10.61
N ASN A 299 12.93 -2.07 11.36
CA ASN A 299 13.76 -0.94 10.97
C ASN A 299 14.71 -1.38 9.84
N ALA A 300 14.36 -1.07 8.60
CA ALA A 300 15.14 -1.47 7.43
C ALA A 300 16.55 -0.87 7.42
N ARG A 301 16.71 0.37 7.95
CA ARG A 301 18.01 1.03 8.11
C ARG A 301 18.92 0.19 9.00
N GLN A 302 18.45 -0.21 10.18
CA GLN A 302 19.24 -1.04 11.10
C GLN A 302 19.61 -2.40 10.51
N VAL A 303 18.70 -3.03 9.77
CA VAL A 303 18.99 -4.30 9.08
C VAL A 303 20.17 -4.11 8.11
N VAL A 304 20.12 -3.09 7.26
CA VAL A 304 21.19 -2.81 6.30
C VAL A 304 22.50 -2.46 7.00
N ASP A 305 22.45 -1.65 8.07
CA ASP A 305 23.65 -1.27 8.83
C ASP A 305 24.32 -2.47 9.51
N LYS A 306 23.53 -3.42 10.04
CA LYS A 306 24.06 -4.61 10.74
C LYS A 306 24.59 -5.67 9.80
N ILE A 307 23.87 -6.02 8.72
CA ILE A 307 24.23 -7.17 7.88
C ILE A 307 24.50 -6.84 6.41
N GLY A 308 24.29 -5.60 5.98
CA GLY A 308 24.41 -5.23 4.56
C GLY A 308 25.81 -5.48 3.99
N HIS A 309 26.86 -5.30 4.79
CA HIS A 309 28.24 -5.56 4.39
C HIS A 309 28.56 -7.07 4.20
N LEU A 310 27.74 -7.96 4.74
CA LEU A 310 27.85 -9.42 4.59
C LEU A 310 27.08 -9.96 3.39
N CYS A 311 26.20 -9.15 2.78
CA CYS A 311 25.27 -9.59 1.76
C CYS A 311 25.56 -8.95 0.40
N ASP A 312 25.40 -9.70 -0.70
CA ASP A 312 25.37 -9.11 -2.03
C ASP A 312 24.05 -8.33 -2.25
N TYR A 313 22.95 -8.93 -1.81
CA TYR A 313 21.61 -8.35 -1.85
C TYR A 313 20.87 -8.59 -0.54
N ILE A 314 20.00 -7.64 -0.18
CA ILE A 314 18.92 -7.85 0.80
C ILE A 314 17.59 -7.73 0.07
N PHE A 315 16.75 -8.71 0.25
CA PHE A 315 15.40 -8.77 -0.28
C PHE A 315 14.41 -8.60 0.87
N PHE A 316 13.64 -7.52 0.83
CA PHE A 316 12.55 -7.26 1.76
C PHE A 316 11.22 -7.77 1.18
N ASP A 317 10.70 -8.85 1.75
CA ASP A 317 9.32 -9.28 1.47
C ASP A 317 8.36 -8.36 2.23
N SER A 318 7.81 -7.38 1.51
CA SER A 318 6.88 -6.35 2.00
C SER A 318 5.44 -6.69 1.63
N ALA A 319 5.09 -7.98 1.54
CA ALA A 319 3.75 -8.41 1.14
C ALA A 319 2.65 -7.93 2.09
N TRP A 320 2.95 -7.64 3.35
CA TRP A 320 2.02 -7.15 4.37
C TRP A 320 2.20 -5.67 4.74
N VAL A 321 3.05 -4.97 4.03
CA VAL A 321 3.34 -3.54 4.15
C VAL A 321 3.55 -2.97 2.73
N GLY A 322 4.40 -1.98 2.53
CA GLY A 322 4.67 -1.39 1.21
C GLY A 322 4.14 0.04 1.10
N TYR A 323 3.46 0.49 2.13
CA TYR A 323 2.95 1.85 2.29
C TYR A 323 3.75 2.65 3.35
N GLU A 324 4.68 2.03 4.05
CA GLU A 324 5.48 2.64 5.12
C GLU A 324 6.23 3.90 4.65
N GLN A 325 6.66 3.93 3.38
CA GLN A 325 7.33 5.12 2.83
C GLN A 325 6.41 6.35 2.71
N PHE A 326 5.09 6.16 2.69
CA PHE A 326 4.10 7.24 2.67
C PHE A 326 3.68 7.68 4.08
N ILE A 327 4.22 7.05 5.13
CA ILE A 327 4.02 7.41 6.53
C ILE A 327 5.35 8.00 7.06
N PRO A 328 5.49 9.34 7.15
CA PRO A 328 6.79 9.97 7.42
C PRO A 328 7.51 9.50 8.68
N MET A 329 6.77 9.17 9.75
CA MET A 329 7.38 8.64 10.98
C MET A 329 8.01 7.24 10.80
N MET A 330 7.61 6.48 9.76
CA MET A 330 8.10 5.13 9.46
C MET A 330 9.22 5.13 8.39
N LYS A 331 9.83 6.28 8.08
CA LYS A 331 10.83 6.41 6.99
C LYS A 331 11.98 5.41 7.10
N ASP A 332 12.46 5.11 8.32
CA ASP A 332 13.56 4.18 8.54
C ASP A 332 13.14 2.71 8.39
N CYS A 333 11.84 2.44 8.36
CA CYS A 333 11.28 1.13 8.04
C CYS A 333 11.20 0.88 6.53
N SER A 334 11.32 1.93 5.68
CA SER A 334 11.23 1.77 4.22
C SER A 334 12.58 1.49 3.58
N PRO A 335 12.81 0.29 3.02
CA PRO A 335 14.06 0.00 2.31
C PRO A 335 14.23 0.84 1.05
N LEU A 336 13.15 1.34 0.46
CA LEU A 336 13.19 2.15 -0.77
C LEU A 336 13.58 3.61 -0.51
N LEU A 337 13.47 4.10 0.74
CA LEU A 337 13.92 5.44 1.13
C LEU A 337 15.39 5.47 1.58
N LEU A 338 16.06 4.31 1.68
CA LEU A 338 17.45 4.25 2.09
C LEU A 338 18.38 4.92 1.07
N GLU A 339 19.30 5.73 1.57
CA GLU A 339 20.44 6.22 0.80
C GLU A 339 21.54 5.16 0.81
N LEU A 340 21.96 4.71 -0.37
CA LEU A 340 22.85 3.56 -0.55
C LEU A 340 24.08 3.95 -1.35
N GLY A 341 25.25 3.46 -0.89
CA GLY A 341 26.54 3.63 -1.55
C GLY A 341 27.04 2.34 -2.21
N PRO A 342 28.19 2.39 -2.90
CA PRO A 342 28.73 1.25 -3.66
C PRO A 342 29.15 0.06 -2.78
N ASN A 343 29.25 0.25 -1.47
CA ASN A 343 29.54 -0.82 -0.52
C ASN A 343 28.29 -1.46 0.09
N ASP A 344 27.12 -0.84 -0.08
CA ASP A 344 25.88 -1.38 0.44
C ASP A 344 25.34 -2.52 -0.45
N PRO A 345 24.47 -3.40 0.08
CA PRO A 345 23.85 -4.45 -0.71
C PRO A 345 22.88 -3.86 -1.75
N GLY A 346 22.66 -4.58 -2.86
CA GLY A 346 21.51 -4.28 -3.69
C GLY A 346 20.21 -4.55 -2.92
N ILE A 347 19.20 -3.71 -3.09
CA ILE A 347 17.91 -3.85 -2.42
C ILE A 347 16.85 -4.30 -3.42
N LEU A 348 16.09 -5.32 -3.01
CA LEU A 348 14.88 -5.78 -3.70
C LEU A 348 13.70 -5.75 -2.73
N VAL A 349 12.55 -5.34 -3.22
CA VAL A 349 11.32 -5.27 -2.42
C VAL A 349 10.19 -5.87 -3.23
N THR A 350 9.42 -6.78 -2.62
CA THR A 350 8.15 -7.25 -3.20
C THR A 350 6.98 -6.76 -2.36
N GLN A 351 5.92 -6.32 -3.02
CA GLN A 351 4.72 -5.79 -2.38
C GLN A 351 3.48 -6.49 -2.92
N SER A 352 2.57 -6.92 -2.04
CA SER A 352 1.21 -7.30 -2.42
C SER A 352 0.32 -6.06 -2.42
N VAL A 353 0.22 -5.40 -3.57
CA VAL A 353 -0.59 -4.18 -3.69
C VAL A 353 -2.05 -4.43 -3.30
N HIS A 354 -2.57 -5.64 -3.61
CA HIS A 354 -3.94 -6.03 -3.30
C HIS A 354 -4.29 -6.18 -1.82
N LYS A 355 -3.32 -6.18 -0.89
CA LYS A 355 -3.61 -6.41 0.54
C LYS A 355 -4.07 -5.15 1.25
N GLN A 356 -3.30 -4.08 1.18
CA GLN A 356 -3.62 -2.83 1.87
C GLN A 356 -3.51 -1.58 1.00
N GLN A 357 -3.10 -1.72 -0.27
CA GLN A 357 -3.07 -0.65 -1.25
C GLN A 357 -4.19 -0.83 -2.29
N ALA A 358 -4.30 0.09 -3.26
CA ALA A 358 -5.42 0.12 -4.21
C ALA A 358 -5.18 -0.80 -5.42
N GLY A 359 -5.22 -2.11 -5.24
CA GLY A 359 -5.06 -3.10 -6.32
C GLY A 359 -6.05 -4.24 -6.25
N PHE A 360 -6.41 -4.80 -7.40
CA PHE A 360 -7.19 -6.03 -7.45
C PHE A 360 -6.42 -7.21 -6.87
N SER A 361 -7.12 -8.24 -6.37
CA SER A 361 -6.49 -9.50 -5.93
C SER A 361 -5.50 -10.01 -6.97
N GLN A 362 -4.39 -10.63 -6.54
CA GLN A 362 -3.25 -11.08 -7.34
C GLN A 362 -2.29 -9.97 -7.78
N THR A 363 -2.60 -8.69 -7.64
CA THR A 363 -1.65 -7.63 -8.00
C THR A 363 -0.50 -7.55 -7.02
N SER A 364 0.70 -7.53 -7.55
CA SER A 364 1.95 -7.42 -6.84
C SER A 364 2.95 -6.61 -7.66
N GLN A 365 4.01 -6.14 -7.02
CA GLN A 365 5.10 -5.47 -7.71
C GLN A 365 6.45 -5.82 -7.08
N ILE A 366 7.50 -5.78 -7.91
CA ILE A 366 8.88 -5.95 -7.49
C ILE A 366 9.59 -4.62 -7.74
N HIS A 367 10.19 -4.07 -6.72
CA HIS A 367 11.05 -2.89 -6.82
C HIS A 367 12.50 -3.30 -6.70
N LYS A 368 13.32 -2.80 -7.60
CA LYS A 368 14.76 -3.01 -7.66
C LYS A 368 15.45 -1.68 -7.40
N LYS A 369 16.33 -1.64 -6.38
CA LYS A 369 17.13 -0.46 -6.02
C LYS A 369 18.58 -0.91 -5.85
N ASP A 370 19.34 -0.91 -6.94
CA ASP A 370 20.68 -1.45 -7.01
C ASP A 370 21.59 -0.74 -8.03
N SER A 371 21.20 0.45 -8.49
CA SER A 371 22.00 1.25 -9.41
C SER A 371 23.37 1.62 -8.83
N HIS A 372 23.47 1.75 -7.48
CA HIS A 372 24.70 2.05 -6.75
C HIS A 372 25.77 0.94 -6.84
N ILE A 373 25.38 -0.29 -7.20
CA ILE A 373 26.30 -1.42 -7.41
C ILE A 373 26.44 -1.82 -8.89
N LYS A 374 25.86 -1.03 -9.81
CA LYS A 374 25.96 -1.29 -11.25
C LYS A 374 27.43 -1.36 -11.70
N GLY A 375 27.75 -2.40 -12.47
CA GLY A 375 29.12 -2.67 -12.93
C GLY A 375 29.96 -3.52 -11.96
N GLN A 376 29.47 -3.83 -10.76
CA GLN A 376 30.11 -4.80 -9.88
C GLN A 376 29.71 -6.23 -10.27
N GLU A 377 30.56 -7.23 -9.98
CA GLU A 377 30.30 -8.64 -10.30
C GLU A 377 29.00 -9.17 -9.69
N ARG A 378 28.64 -8.67 -8.50
CA ARG A 378 27.43 -9.06 -7.79
C ARG A 378 26.14 -8.49 -8.40
N TYR A 379 26.24 -7.50 -9.29
CA TYR A 379 25.07 -6.85 -9.90
C TYR A 379 24.30 -7.81 -10.83
N VAL A 380 22.98 -7.84 -10.69
CA VAL A 380 22.09 -8.62 -11.56
C VAL A 380 21.41 -7.68 -12.55
N ASP A 381 21.74 -7.82 -13.82
CA ASP A 381 21.21 -6.97 -14.88
C ASP A 381 19.73 -7.26 -15.20
N HIS A 382 19.15 -6.37 -16.00
CA HIS A 382 17.76 -6.51 -16.41
C HIS A 382 17.50 -7.79 -17.22
N LYS A 383 18.41 -8.19 -18.09
CA LYS A 383 18.22 -9.35 -18.96
C LYS A 383 18.07 -10.64 -18.15
N ARG A 384 18.96 -10.86 -17.17
CA ARG A 384 18.86 -11.99 -16.25
C ARG A 384 17.59 -11.91 -15.41
N PHE A 385 17.27 -10.73 -14.90
CA PHE A 385 16.08 -10.53 -14.06
C PHE A 385 14.79 -10.78 -14.85
N ASN A 386 14.69 -10.27 -16.07
CA ASN A 386 13.52 -10.46 -16.93
C ASN A 386 13.36 -11.91 -17.41
N ASN A 387 14.44 -12.64 -17.62
CA ASN A 387 14.35 -14.07 -17.90
C ASN A 387 13.66 -14.81 -16.74
N SER A 388 14.00 -14.49 -15.50
CA SER A 388 13.30 -15.03 -14.32
C SER A 388 11.84 -14.58 -14.27
N PHE A 389 11.56 -13.31 -14.58
CA PHE A 389 10.20 -12.80 -14.65
C PHE A 389 9.35 -13.60 -15.64
N MET A 390 9.84 -13.81 -16.86
CA MET A 390 9.13 -14.57 -17.90
C MET A 390 8.88 -16.04 -17.52
N MET A 391 9.72 -16.66 -16.71
CA MET A 391 9.51 -18.03 -16.21
C MET A 391 8.28 -18.15 -15.30
N HIS A 392 7.87 -17.06 -14.68
CA HIS A 392 6.78 -17.03 -13.69
C HIS A 392 5.59 -16.20 -14.12
N ALA A 393 5.64 -15.55 -15.28
CA ALA A 393 4.56 -14.75 -15.83
C ALA A 393 3.68 -15.56 -16.79
N SER A 394 2.39 -15.23 -16.84
CA SER A 394 1.50 -15.72 -17.89
C SER A 394 1.77 -14.98 -19.20
N THR A 395 1.70 -15.66 -20.32
CA THR A 395 1.71 -15.03 -21.65
C THR A 395 0.39 -14.33 -22.00
N SER A 396 -0.63 -14.51 -21.16
CA SER A 396 -1.96 -13.90 -21.31
C SER A 396 -2.33 -13.16 -20.04
N PRO A 397 -1.71 -12.00 -19.76
CA PRO A 397 -1.95 -11.21 -18.56
C PRO A 397 -3.35 -10.57 -18.63
N PHE A 398 -4.04 -10.55 -17.49
CA PHE A 398 -5.33 -9.86 -17.37
C PHE A 398 -5.10 -8.35 -17.21
N TYR A 399 -5.39 -7.57 -18.25
CA TYR A 399 -5.10 -6.14 -18.32
C TYR A 399 -5.72 -5.29 -17.21
N PRO A 400 -6.95 -5.56 -16.73
CA PRO A 400 -7.49 -4.82 -15.58
C PRO A 400 -6.62 -4.91 -14.30
N LEU A 401 -5.91 -6.03 -14.07
CA LEU A 401 -4.96 -6.14 -12.96
C LEU A 401 -3.77 -5.20 -13.16
N PHE A 402 -3.21 -5.18 -14.37
CA PHE A 402 -2.09 -4.30 -14.69
C PHE A 402 -2.47 -2.83 -14.56
N ALA A 403 -3.65 -2.45 -15.07
CA ALA A 403 -4.18 -1.10 -14.95
C ALA A 403 -4.38 -0.69 -13.48
N SER A 404 -4.82 -1.62 -12.61
CA SER A 404 -4.99 -1.30 -11.18
C SER A 404 -3.67 -1.00 -10.47
N LEU A 405 -2.56 -1.61 -10.89
CA LEU A 405 -1.21 -1.28 -10.39
C LEU A 405 -0.75 0.11 -10.82
N ASP A 406 -1.03 0.47 -12.08
CA ASP A 406 -0.73 1.79 -12.62
C ASP A 406 -1.54 2.90 -11.90
N VAL A 407 -2.84 2.67 -11.70
CA VAL A 407 -3.72 3.55 -10.93
C VAL A 407 -3.26 3.66 -9.48
N ASN A 408 -2.86 2.54 -8.85
CA ASN A 408 -2.32 2.55 -7.50
C ASN A 408 -1.07 3.43 -7.38
N ALA A 409 -0.15 3.35 -8.33
CA ALA A 409 1.03 4.22 -8.35
C ALA A 409 0.62 5.71 -8.45
N LYS A 410 -0.37 6.03 -9.30
CA LYS A 410 -0.88 7.40 -9.44
C LYS A 410 -1.54 7.94 -8.17
N ILE A 411 -2.31 7.13 -7.46
CA ILE A 411 -2.93 7.50 -6.18
C ILE A 411 -1.87 7.86 -5.13
N HIS A 412 -0.72 7.18 -5.16
CA HIS A 412 0.37 7.40 -4.20
C HIS A 412 1.37 8.48 -4.61
N GLU A 413 1.19 9.11 -5.77
CA GLU A 413 2.10 10.13 -6.28
C GLU A 413 2.04 11.42 -5.45
N GLY A 414 3.20 11.92 -5.00
CA GLY A 414 3.33 13.21 -4.35
C GLY A 414 2.73 13.28 -2.93
N GLN A 415 2.29 14.46 -2.54
CA GLN A 415 1.75 14.75 -1.20
C GLN A 415 0.44 14.00 -0.89
N LEU A 416 -0.36 13.72 -1.92
CA LEU A 416 -1.65 13.07 -1.73
C LEU A 416 -1.49 11.67 -1.12
N GLY A 417 -0.53 10.88 -1.61
CA GLY A 417 -0.22 9.58 -1.04
C GLY A 417 0.10 9.64 0.46
N GLN A 418 0.92 10.61 0.88
CA GLN A 418 1.24 10.82 2.30
C GLN A 418 0.02 11.27 3.11
N THR A 419 -0.83 12.14 2.55
CA THR A 419 -2.04 12.61 3.21
C THR A 419 -3.02 11.46 3.48
N LEU A 420 -3.27 10.61 2.48
CA LEU A 420 -4.15 9.45 2.61
C LEU A 420 -3.71 8.49 3.73
N TRP A 421 -2.41 8.18 3.80
CA TRP A 421 -1.90 7.29 4.84
C TRP A 421 -1.82 7.95 6.21
N ARG A 422 -1.54 9.25 6.30
CA ARG A 422 -1.62 9.98 7.57
C ARG A 422 -3.04 9.94 8.13
N GLU A 423 -4.04 10.26 7.32
CA GLU A 423 -5.46 10.21 7.72
C GLU A 423 -5.87 8.79 8.16
N CYS A 424 -5.41 7.76 7.43
CA CYS A 424 -5.60 6.37 7.83
C CYS A 424 -4.99 6.07 9.22
N VAL A 425 -3.78 6.53 9.49
CA VAL A 425 -3.11 6.36 10.79
C VAL A 425 -3.87 7.10 11.89
N GLU A 426 -4.33 8.32 11.64
CA GLU A 426 -5.13 9.10 12.61
C GLU A 426 -6.44 8.38 12.96
N VAL A 427 -7.16 7.86 11.96
CA VAL A 427 -8.38 7.05 12.19
C VAL A 427 -8.07 5.79 13.00
N ALA A 428 -6.95 5.13 12.70
CA ALA A 428 -6.51 3.95 13.43
C ALA A 428 -6.11 4.23 14.88
N ILE A 429 -5.52 5.39 15.16
CA ILE A 429 -5.20 5.88 16.52
C ILE A 429 -6.50 6.15 17.29
N ASP A 430 -7.43 6.89 16.69
CA ASP A 430 -8.69 7.25 17.34
C ASP A 430 -9.54 6.00 17.67
N ALA A 431 -9.55 5.00 16.80
CA ALA A 431 -10.19 3.71 17.06
C ALA A 431 -9.58 2.99 18.27
N ARG A 432 -8.23 2.93 18.37
CA ARG A 432 -7.53 2.35 19.53
C ARG A 432 -7.85 3.09 20.84
N LYS A 433 -7.86 4.43 20.80
CA LYS A 433 -8.25 5.26 21.94
C LYS A 433 -9.69 5.00 22.38
N ALA A 434 -10.61 4.84 21.42
CA ALA A 434 -12.00 4.55 21.71
C ALA A 434 -12.14 3.20 22.42
N VAL A 435 -11.43 2.17 21.98
CA VAL A 435 -11.40 0.87 22.66
C VAL A 435 -10.81 0.99 24.07
N LEU A 436 -9.67 1.66 24.24
CA LEU A 436 -9.05 1.84 25.57
C LEU A 436 -9.96 2.56 26.56
N LYS A 437 -10.80 3.49 26.09
CA LYS A 437 -11.73 4.27 26.92
C LYS A 437 -13.05 3.56 27.19
N GLN A 438 -13.55 2.75 26.28
CA GLN A 438 -14.92 2.21 26.33
C GLN A 438 -14.97 0.72 26.66
N CYS A 439 -13.90 -0.05 26.35
CA CYS A 439 -13.82 -1.47 26.61
C CYS A 439 -13.09 -1.76 27.93
N LYS A 440 -13.58 -2.75 28.65
CA LYS A 440 -13.05 -3.21 29.95
C LYS A 440 -12.10 -4.41 29.77
N TYR A 441 -12.44 -5.33 28.88
CA TYR A 441 -11.74 -6.61 28.68
C TYR A 441 -10.86 -6.60 27.42
N LEU A 442 -11.31 -5.98 26.35
CA LEU A 442 -10.61 -5.93 25.07
C LEU A 442 -9.59 -4.79 25.07
N ARG A 443 -8.38 -5.05 24.58
CA ARG A 443 -7.28 -4.07 24.57
C ARG A 443 -6.53 -4.06 23.23
N PRO A 444 -6.24 -2.92 22.64
CA PRO A 444 -5.30 -2.84 21.53
C PRO A 444 -3.87 -3.11 22.02
N LEU A 445 -3.05 -3.76 21.18
CA LEU A 445 -1.62 -3.94 21.45
C LEU A 445 -0.89 -2.62 21.18
N VAL A 446 -0.64 -1.84 22.22
CA VAL A 446 0.06 -0.56 22.19
C VAL A 446 0.88 -0.37 23.47
N PRO A 447 1.94 0.47 23.47
CA PRO A 447 2.65 0.84 24.71
C PRO A 447 1.68 1.48 25.70
N PRO A 448 1.69 1.09 27.00
CA PRO A 448 0.77 1.67 27.98
C PRO A 448 1.09 3.13 28.30
N ILE A 449 2.38 3.51 28.29
CA ILE A 449 2.87 4.85 28.62
C ILE A 449 3.85 5.31 27.55
N VAL A 450 3.65 6.51 27.02
CA VAL A 450 4.55 7.17 26.08
C VAL A 450 4.75 8.63 26.54
N HIS A 451 6.00 9.10 26.55
CA HIS A 451 6.35 10.44 27.06
C HIS A 451 5.80 10.72 28.49
N GLY A 452 5.72 9.69 29.33
CA GLY A 452 5.26 9.80 30.71
C GLY A 452 3.74 9.94 30.88
N LYS A 453 2.95 9.72 29.82
CA LYS A 453 1.48 9.78 29.84
C LYS A 453 0.88 8.49 29.30
N PRO A 454 -0.34 8.13 29.72
CA PRO A 454 -1.09 7.05 29.09
C PRO A 454 -1.17 7.24 27.56
N TRP A 455 -1.04 6.14 26.80
CA TRP A 455 -0.99 6.19 25.34
C TRP A 455 -2.22 6.91 24.73
N GLU A 456 -3.40 6.65 25.26
CA GLU A 456 -4.68 7.23 24.81
C GLU A 456 -4.84 8.73 25.09
N GLU A 457 -3.99 9.33 25.92
CA GLU A 457 -4.02 10.76 26.22
C GLU A 457 -3.22 11.61 25.24
N GLY A 458 -2.41 10.97 24.35
CA GLY A 458 -1.67 11.66 23.31
C GLY A 458 -2.59 12.44 22.35
N ASN A 459 -2.10 13.50 21.73
CA ASN A 459 -2.80 14.17 20.64
C ASN A 459 -2.73 13.30 19.37
N THR A 460 -3.83 12.98 18.71
CA THR A 460 -3.89 12.06 17.57
C THR A 460 -2.94 12.47 16.43
N HIS A 461 -2.92 13.75 16.09
CA HIS A 461 -2.08 14.26 15.01
C HIS A 461 -0.58 14.18 15.36
N GLU A 462 -0.21 14.50 16.60
CA GLU A 462 1.17 14.36 17.08
C GLU A 462 1.59 12.88 17.12
N MET A 463 0.71 12.00 17.58
CA MET A 463 0.96 10.55 17.61
C MET A 463 1.19 9.98 16.21
N ALA A 464 0.48 10.47 15.20
CA ALA A 464 0.66 10.05 13.80
C ALA A 464 2.00 10.52 13.20
N CYS A 465 2.73 11.39 13.91
CA CYS A 465 4.03 11.91 13.50
C CYS A 465 5.20 11.40 14.37
N ASP A 466 4.93 10.65 15.43
CA ASP A 466 5.96 10.20 16.39
C ASP A 466 5.95 8.66 16.52
N VAL A 467 6.99 8.04 15.96
CA VAL A 467 7.17 6.59 15.96
C VAL A 467 7.26 5.96 17.35
N LYS A 468 7.57 6.73 18.40
CA LYS A 468 7.64 6.23 19.78
C LYS A 468 6.31 5.68 20.28
N TYR A 469 5.20 6.17 19.77
CA TYR A 469 3.88 5.62 20.09
C TYR A 469 3.67 4.20 19.54
N PHE A 470 4.56 3.74 18.69
CA PHE A 470 4.51 2.44 18.02
C PHE A 470 5.77 1.60 18.24
N ALA A 471 6.70 2.02 19.11
CA ALA A 471 7.96 1.32 19.33
C ALA A 471 7.78 0.09 20.24
N PHE A 472 8.40 -1.03 19.88
CA PHE A 472 8.63 -2.14 20.78
C PHE A 472 9.92 -1.87 21.59
N GLU A 473 9.77 -1.38 22.80
CA GLU A 473 10.92 -1.17 23.70
C GLU A 473 11.51 -2.51 24.13
N PRO A 474 12.83 -2.70 24.10
CA PRO A 474 13.46 -3.94 24.52
C PRO A 474 12.97 -4.42 25.90
N GLU A 475 12.69 -5.71 26.01
CA GLU A 475 12.28 -6.40 27.26
C GLU A 475 11.01 -5.81 27.94
N ALA A 476 10.25 -4.97 27.24
CA ALA A 476 9.01 -4.42 27.83
C ALA A 476 7.94 -5.49 27.99
N LYS A 477 7.38 -5.56 29.20
CA LYS A 477 6.44 -6.62 29.60
C LYS A 477 5.10 -6.56 28.87
N TRP A 478 4.67 -5.37 28.43
CA TRP A 478 3.36 -5.22 27.79
C TRP A 478 3.24 -5.96 26.45
N HIS A 479 4.34 -6.27 25.77
CA HIS A 479 4.36 -7.05 24.52
C HIS A 479 5.05 -8.40 24.66
N SER A 480 5.95 -8.55 25.63
CA SER A 480 6.72 -9.78 25.96
C SER A 480 7.44 -10.44 24.76
N PHE A 481 7.83 -9.65 23.77
CA PHE A 481 8.83 -10.09 22.80
C PHE A 481 10.22 -9.94 23.43
N ASN A 482 10.94 -11.04 23.59
CA ASN A 482 12.27 -11.05 24.14
C ASN A 482 13.34 -10.99 23.04
N GLY A 483 14.50 -10.43 23.36
CA GLY A 483 15.68 -10.41 22.49
C GLY A 483 15.61 -9.36 21.37
N TYR A 484 14.86 -8.30 21.55
CA TYR A 484 14.85 -7.13 20.67
C TYR A 484 15.93 -6.12 21.06
N GLY A 485 16.52 -5.45 20.07
CA GLY A 485 17.40 -4.30 20.22
C GLY A 485 16.63 -2.98 20.22
N GLU A 486 17.30 -1.92 20.67
CA GLU A 486 16.74 -0.56 20.70
C GLU A 486 16.37 -0.07 19.29
N GLY A 487 15.12 0.41 19.10
CA GLY A 487 14.62 0.94 17.84
C GLY A 487 14.62 -0.05 16.67
N GLN A 488 14.67 -1.35 16.94
CA GLN A 488 14.75 -2.40 15.95
C GLN A 488 13.41 -2.72 15.31
N TYR A 489 12.33 -2.66 16.11
CA TYR A 489 10.97 -3.03 15.69
C TYR A 489 9.94 -2.02 16.14
N PHE A 490 8.89 -1.93 15.31
CA PHE A 490 7.74 -1.07 15.58
C PHE A 490 6.43 -1.83 15.34
N ILE A 491 5.36 -1.37 15.98
CA ILE A 491 4.00 -1.74 15.63
C ILE A 491 3.66 -1.06 14.31
N ASP A 492 3.14 -1.81 13.36
CA ASP A 492 2.55 -1.24 12.16
C ASP A 492 1.26 -0.47 12.51
N PRO A 493 1.22 0.86 12.34
CA PRO A 493 0.07 1.65 12.73
C PRO A 493 -1.21 1.28 11.97
N CYS A 494 -1.06 0.70 10.77
CA CYS A 494 -2.15 0.25 9.91
C CYS A 494 -2.59 -1.20 10.18
N LYS A 495 -2.08 -1.83 11.25
CA LYS A 495 -2.54 -3.13 11.74
C LYS A 495 -3.09 -3.01 13.14
N PHE A 496 -4.41 -2.99 13.24
CA PHE A 496 -5.09 -2.89 14.51
C PHE A 496 -5.25 -4.29 15.13
N GLN A 497 -4.25 -4.67 15.93
CA GLN A 497 -4.31 -5.90 16.71
C GLN A 497 -5.03 -5.65 18.04
N LEU A 498 -6.06 -6.44 18.29
CA LEU A 498 -6.87 -6.42 19.49
C LEU A 498 -6.58 -7.69 20.29
N ILE A 499 -6.38 -7.56 21.60
CA ILE A 499 -6.14 -8.65 22.53
C ILE A 499 -7.44 -8.97 23.26
N THR A 500 -7.79 -10.26 23.35
CA THR A 500 -8.87 -10.77 24.19
C THR A 500 -8.31 -11.27 25.54
N PRO A 501 -9.10 -11.23 26.64
CA PRO A 501 -8.64 -11.69 27.96
C PRO A 501 -8.35 -13.19 27.99
N GLY A 502 -7.54 -13.63 28.94
CA GLY A 502 -7.28 -15.04 29.22
C GLY A 502 -5.82 -15.47 29.22
N ILE A 503 -4.89 -14.60 28.87
CA ILE A 503 -3.46 -14.84 28.98
C ILE A 503 -2.79 -13.64 29.65
N ASN A 504 -2.06 -13.93 30.72
CA ASN A 504 -1.18 -12.95 31.35
C ASN A 504 0.04 -12.73 30.42
N VAL A 505 0.18 -11.53 29.90
CA VAL A 505 1.25 -11.22 28.94
C VAL A 505 2.65 -11.32 29.54
N GLU A 506 2.81 -11.08 30.85
CA GLU A 506 4.11 -11.10 31.52
C GLU A 506 4.59 -12.52 31.82
N THR A 507 3.68 -13.41 32.21
CA THR A 507 4.02 -14.79 32.63
C THR A 507 3.76 -15.82 31.53
N GLY A 508 2.89 -15.53 30.57
CA GLY A 508 2.43 -16.48 29.55
C GLY A 508 1.45 -17.54 30.08
N GLU A 509 1.01 -17.39 31.34
CA GLU A 509 0.07 -18.32 31.96
C GLU A 509 -1.37 -17.96 31.60
N TYR A 510 -2.24 -18.99 31.56
CA TYR A 510 -3.67 -18.76 31.38
C TYR A 510 -4.27 -18.21 32.69
N GLU A 511 -5.13 -17.21 32.52
CA GLU A 511 -5.93 -16.65 33.60
C GLU A 511 -7.20 -17.47 33.85
N GLU A 512 -7.82 -17.32 35.03
CA GLU A 512 -9.06 -18.02 35.37
C GLU A 512 -10.21 -17.63 34.44
N PHE A 513 -10.25 -16.35 34.03
CA PHE A 513 -11.22 -15.84 33.08
C PHE A 513 -10.53 -15.55 31.75
N GLY A 514 -11.14 -16.01 30.63
CA GLY A 514 -10.61 -15.77 29.30
C GLY A 514 -11.65 -15.98 28.23
N ILE A 515 -11.46 -15.26 27.12
CA ILE A 515 -12.29 -15.37 25.92
C ILE A 515 -11.38 -15.61 24.71
N PRO A 516 -11.40 -16.81 24.13
CA PRO A 516 -10.70 -17.09 22.90
C PRO A 516 -11.13 -16.14 21.77
N ALA A 517 -10.18 -15.62 21.02
CA ALA A 517 -10.46 -14.61 19.98
C ALA A 517 -11.39 -15.12 18.87
N ASN A 518 -11.47 -16.43 18.65
CA ASN A 518 -12.39 -17.01 17.67
C ASN A 518 -13.87 -16.81 18.06
N ILE A 519 -14.19 -16.71 19.34
CA ILE A 519 -15.56 -16.41 19.82
C ILE A 519 -15.92 -14.98 19.39
N LEU A 520 -15.06 -14.00 19.70
CA LEU A 520 -15.25 -12.63 19.26
C LEU A 520 -15.30 -12.54 17.71
N ALA A 521 -14.43 -13.29 17.01
CA ALA A 521 -14.41 -13.27 15.55
C ALA A 521 -15.71 -13.82 14.94
N ASN A 522 -16.32 -14.84 15.53
CA ASN A 522 -17.60 -15.39 15.09
C ASN A 522 -18.75 -14.41 15.38
N TYR A 523 -18.80 -13.84 16.59
CA TYR A 523 -19.76 -12.79 16.93
C TYR A 523 -19.70 -11.62 15.94
N LEU A 524 -18.50 -11.12 15.63
CA LEU A 524 -18.33 -10.04 14.67
C LEU A 524 -18.81 -10.42 13.26
N ARG A 525 -18.54 -11.65 12.79
CA ARG A 525 -19.02 -12.13 11.48
C ARG A 525 -20.54 -12.21 11.41
N GLU A 526 -21.20 -12.66 12.47
CA GLU A 526 -22.66 -12.67 12.57
C GLU A 526 -23.24 -11.25 12.51
N ASN A 527 -22.51 -10.28 13.04
CA ASN A 527 -22.81 -8.85 12.95
C ASN A 527 -22.22 -8.16 11.71
N ARG A 528 -21.84 -8.93 10.66
CA ARG A 528 -21.36 -8.47 9.35
C ARG A 528 -20.02 -7.71 9.40
N ILE A 529 -19.22 -7.92 10.42
CA ILE A 529 -17.86 -7.39 10.54
C ILE A 529 -16.88 -8.54 10.32
N ILE A 530 -16.05 -8.44 9.31
CA ILE A 530 -15.11 -9.50 8.92
C ILE A 530 -13.70 -9.06 9.32
N PRO A 531 -13.11 -9.66 10.38
CA PRO A 531 -11.71 -9.42 10.70
C PRO A 531 -10.77 -10.13 9.73
N GLU A 532 -9.54 -9.68 9.63
CA GLU A 532 -8.52 -10.29 8.77
C GLU A 532 -8.05 -11.64 9.32
N LYS A 533 -7.76 -11.71 10.62
CA LYS A 533 -7.18 -12.89 11.26
C LYS A 533 -7.66 -12.97 12.71
N CYS A 534 -7.84 -14.16 13.24
CA CYS A 534 -7.86 -14.41 14.68
C CYS A 534 -6.85 -15.50 15.04
N ASP A 535 -6.24 -15.38 16.20
CA ASP A 535 -5.40 -16.38 16.85
C ASP A 535 -6.03 -16.75 18.21
N LEU A 536 -5.30 -17.36 19.13
CA LEU A 536 -5.88 -17.76 20.42
C LEU A 536 -6.50 -16.57 21.17
N ASN A 537 -5.72 -15.53 21.41
CA ASN A 537 -6.13 -14.34 22.16
C ASN A 537 -5.87 -13.04 21.41
N THR A 538 -5.76 -13.08 20.09
CA THR A 538 -5.63 -11.87 19.27
C THR A 538 -6.54 -11.91 18.06
N ILE A 539 -7.05 -10.73 17.69
CA ILE A 539 -7.80 -10.51 16.45
C ILE A 539 -7.20 -9.32 15.72
N LEU A 540 -7.09 -9.40 14.41
CA LEU A 540 -6.45 -8.39 13.57
C LEU A 540 -7.45 -7.75 12.63
N PHE A 541 -7.44 -6.42 12.58
CA PHE A 541 -8.12 -5.61 11.58
C PHE A 541 -7.08 -4.85 10.75
N LEU A 542 -7.24 -4.87 9.43
CA LEU A 542 -6.43 -4.09 8.51
C LEU A 542 -7.00 -2.68 8.39
N MET A 543 -6.15 -1.69 8.54
CA MET A 543 -6.47 -0.29 8.33
C MET A 543 -5.91 0.15 6.97
N THR A 544 -6.76 0.76 6.16
CA THR A 544 -6.41 1.28 4.85
C THR A 544 -7.02 2.66 4.65
N PRO A 545 -6.60 3.46 3.68
CA PRO A 545 -7.26 4.72 3.36
C PRO A 545 -8.76 4.61 3.02
N ALA A 546 -9.29 3.40 2.83
CA ALA A 546 -10.72 3.15 2.65
C ALA A 546 -11.52 3.17 3.97
N GLU A 547 -10.85 3.19 5.12
CA GLU A 547 -11.51 3.20 6.42
C GLU A 547 -12.01 4.61 6.77
N SER A 548 -13.28 4.70 7.16
CA SER A 548 -13.87 5.93 7.63
C SER A 548 -14.05 5.93 9.16
N LYS A 549 -14.10 7.11 9.76
CA LYS A 549 -14.45 7.25 11.19
C LYS A 549 -15.76 6.52 11.52
N HIS A 550 -16.79 6.67 10.69
CA HIS A 550 -18.08 6.01 10.89
C HIS A 550 -17.97 4.48 10.94
N LYS A 551 -17.15 3.89 10.04
CA LYS A 551 -16.92 2.43 10.04
C LYS A 551 -16.20 1.99 11.31
N MET A 552 -15.25 2.79 11.80
CA MET A 552 -14.55 2.50 13.07
C MET A 552 -15.45 2.67 14.29
N ASP A 553 -16.27 3.70 14.32
CA ASP A 553 -17.25 3.91 15.39
C ASP A 553 -18.24 2.72 15.47
N ALA A 554 -18.66 2.17 14.33
CA ALA A 554 -19.51 0.97 14.27
C ALA A 554 -18.79 -0.27 14.81
N LEU A 555 -17.51 -0.47 14.46
CA LEU A 555 -16.70 -1.55 15.03
C LEU A 555 -16.60 -1.43 16.56
N VAL A 556 -16.24 -0.26 17.06
CA VAL A 556 -16.10 -0.02 18.52
C VAL A 556 -17.43 -0.27 19.23
N ALA A 557 -18.56 0.17 18.67
CA ALA A 557 -19.87 -0.08 19.24
C ALA A 557 -20.19 -1.59 19.35
N GLU A 558 -19.80 -2.40 18.36
CA GLU A 558 -19.99 -3.85 18.43
C GLU A 558 -19.05 -4.52 19.45
N LEU A 559 -17.82 -4.00 19.60
CA LEU A 559 -16.92 -4.50 20.66
C LEU A 559 -17.49 -4.21 22.06
N VAL A 560 -18.06 -3.02 22.29
CA VAL A 560 -18.72 -2.67 23.55
C VAL A 560 -19.95 -3.57 23.80
N ARG A 561 -20.78 -3.81 22.79
CA ARG A 561 -21.92 -4.73 22.91
C ARG A 561 -21.49 -6.16 23.26
N PHE A 562 -20.39 -6.62 22.66
CA PHE A 562 -19.82 -7.92 23.00
C PHE A 562 -19.42 -7.99 24.49
N GLU A 563 -18.81 -6.96 25.03
CA GLU A 563 -18.46 -6.88 26.44
C GLU A 563 -19.70 -6.82 27.37
N GLU A 564 -20.78 -6.17 26.93
CA GLU A 564 -22.05 -6.19 27.67
C GLU A 564 -22.63 -7.62 27.77
N LEU A 565 -22.43 -8.48 26.79
CA LEU A 565 -22.82 -9.89 26.85
C LEU A 565 -21.98 -10.64 27.90
N ILE A 566 -20.69 -10.34 27.97
CA ILE A 566 -19.77 -10.92 28.98
C ILE A 566 -20.22 -10.48 30.38
N ASP A 567 -20.45 -9.19 30.62
CA ASP A 567 -20.86 -8.65 31.91
C ASP A 567 -22.24 -9.22 32.38
N ARG A 568 -23.08 -9.64 31.43
CA ARG A 568 -24.37 -10.27 31.68
C ARG A 568 -24.32 -11.79 31.82
N ASP A 569 -23.12 -12.38 31.68
CA ASP A 569 -22.87 -13.83 31.73
C ASP A 569 -23.78 -14.60 30.73
N VAL A 570 -23.94 -14.06 29.52
CA VAL A 570 -24.77 -14.68 28.48
C VAL A 570 -24.07 -15.93 27.94
N PRO A 571 -24.74 -17.11 27.95
CA PRO A 571 -24.16 -18.33 27.41
C PRO A 571 -23.81 -18.19 25.93
N MET A 572 -22.70 -18.81 25.49
CA MET A 572 -22.27 -18.78 24.08
C MET A 572 -23.28 -19.41 23.10
N GLU A 573 -24.25 -20.16 23.59
CA GLU A 573 -25.29 -20.82 22.77
C GLU A 573 -26.50 -19.91 22.49
N GLU A 574 -26.59 -18.78 23.16
CA GLU A 574 -27.64 -17.76 23.00
C GLU A 574 -27.13 -16.54 22.22
#